data_d3a4b61bc0dcef2931eca004b74544c5
#
_entry.id   d3a4b61bc0dcef2931eca004b74544c5
#
_cell.length_a   1.000
_cell.length_b   1.000
_cell.length_c   1.000
_cell.angle_alpha   90.00
_cell.angle_beta   90.00
_cell.angle_gamma   90.00
#
_symmetry.space_group_name_H-M   'P 1'
#
loop_
_entity.id
_entity.type
_entity.pdbx_description
1 polymer ?
#
loop_
_entity_poly.entity_id
_entity_poly.type
_entity_poly.pdbx_seq_one_letter_code
_entity_poly.pdbx_strand_id
1 'polypeptide(L)'
;AVLCLATSITDLKARLGRMVVGYTYEDKPVTANDLKAAGAMAALLKDAIKPNLVQTLEGTPALIHGGPFANIAHGCNSIMATRAALKLGDYAVTEAGFGADLGAEKFLDIKCRMADLQPSAVVVVATVRALKHHGGVAKADLGKEDLAALERGLPNLLRHVENITTVFRLPCVVAINRFPLDTEAELALIADRCRELGVHVALSEVWAKGGEGGRALAEEVVRLCEQPNQFQQAYPLDCSIEEKLRAIVTKIYRGKDVVLTPNAQKQARQLTEQGFGGYPICMAKTQYSFSDNQALLGAPEDFTVTVRSEEHTSELQS
;
A
#
# COMPACT_ATOMS: atom_id res chain seq x y z
N ALA A 1 4.78 -12.82 -1.37
CA ALA A 1 3.65 -12.27 -2.14
C ALA A 1 2.69 -13.37 -2.57
N VAL A 2 3.12 -14.41 -3.28
CA VAL A 2 2.24 -15.47 -3.82
C VAL A 2 1.34 -16.12 -2.74
N LEU A 3 1.91 -16.45 -1.58
CA LEU A 3 1.15 -17.03 -0.46
C LEU A 3 0.05 -16.07 0.03
N CYS A 4 0.34 -14.78 0.11
CA CYS A 4 -0.63 -13.78 0.57
C CYS A 4 -1.80 -13.56 -0.41
N LEU A 5 -1.61 -13.86 -1.68
CA LEU A 5 -2.65 -13.77 -2.71
C LEU A 5 -3.41 -15.10 -2.93
N ALA A 6 -2.93 -16.19 -2.35
CA ALA A 6 -3.58 -17.50 -2.47
C ALA A 6 -4.86 -17.57 -1.64
N THR A 7 -5.85 -18.30 -2.17
CA THR A 7 -7.17 -18.50 -1.53
C THR A 7 -7.38 -19.91 -0.99
N SER A 8 -6.49 -20.83 -1.34
CA SER A 8 -6.49 -22.23 -0.88
C SER A 8 -5.12 -22.87 -1.17
N ILE A 9 -4.87 -24.05 -0.61
CA ILE A 9 -3.65 -24.82 -0.89
C ILE A 9 -3.58 -25.24 -2.38
N THR A 10 -4.71 -25.51 -2.99
CA THR A 10 -4.80 -25.83 -4.42
C THR A 10 -4.45 -24.61 -5.28
N ASP A 11 -5.01 -23.45 -4.95
CA ASP A 11 -4.68 -22.19 -5.61
C ASP A 11 -3.22 -21.80 -5.38
N LEU A 12 -2.70 -21.96 -4.16
CA LEU A 12 -1.28 -21.75 -3.87
C LEU A 12 -0.39 -22.62 -4.77
N LYS A 13 -0.66 -23.91 -4.87
CA LYS A 13 0.10 -24.83 -5.72
C LYS A 13 0.05 -24.40 -7.19
N ALA A 14 -1.12 -23.99 -7.68
CA ALA A 14 -1.30 -23.51 -9.04
C ALA A 14 -0.50 -22.21 -9.30
N ARG A 15 -0.49 -21.27 -8.35
CA ARG A 15 0.30 -20.02 -8.42
C ARG A 15 1.79 -20.30 -8.40
N LEU A 16 2.25 -21.12 -7.45
CA LEU A 16 3.66 -21.54 -7.37
C LEU A 16 4.12 -22.19 -8.67
N GLY A 17 3.27 -23.03 -9.26
CA GLY A 17 3.59 -23.70 -10.52
C GLY A 17 3.80 -22.75 -11.71
N ARG A 18 3.14 -21.59 -11.71
CA ARG A 18 3.30 -20.56 -12.76
C ARG A 18 4.49 -19.62 -12.54
N MET A 19 5.16 -19.68 -11.40
CA MET A 19 6.34 -18.85 -11.17
C MET A 19 7.41 -19.14 -12.23
N VAL A 20 7.85 -18.10 -12.92
CA VAL A 20 8.95 -18.20 -13.87
C VAL A 20 10.26 -18.24 -13.08
N VAL A 21 11.05 -19.25 -13.31
CA VAL A 21 12.33 -19.51 -12.63
C VAL A 21 13.53 -19.25 -13.54
N GLY A 22 13.28 -19.00 -14.81
CA GLY A 22 14.31 -18.71 -15.80
C GLY A 22 13.74 -18.68 -17.22
N TYR A 23 14.60 -18.57 -18.20
CA TYR A 23 14.26 -18.56 -19.62
C TYR A 23 15.14 -19.55 -20.38
N THR A 24 14.61 -20.12 -21.43
CA THR A 24 15.39 -20.91 -22.41
C THR A 24 16.29 -19.98 -23.23
N TYR A 25 17.21 -20.54 -24.00
CA TYR A 25 18.04 -19.77 -24.96
C TYR A 25 17.21 -19.08 -26.05
N GLU A 26 15.94 -19.47 -26.22
CA GLU A 26 14.98 -18.88 -27.17
C GLU A 26 14.01 -17.90 -26.46
N ASP A 27 14.39 -17.40 -25.28
CA ASP A 27 13.61 -16.46 -24.46
C ASP A 27 12.21 -16.97 -24.04
N LYS A 28 11.97 -18.29 -24.02
CA LYS A 28 10.72 -18.87 -23.52
C LYS A 28 10.78 -19.02 -22.02
N PRO A 29 9.72 -18.64 -21.27
CA PRO A 29 9.71 -18.77 -19.82
C PRO A 29 9.73 -20.24 -19.39
N VAL A 30 10.57 -20.54 -18.39
CA VAL A 30 10.62 -21.82 -17.69
C VAL A 30 9.98 -21.62 -16.32
N THR A 31 8.99 -22.44 -16.00
CA THR A 31 8.20 -22.30 -14.77
C THR A 31 8.59 -23.36 -13.73
N ALA A 32 8.15 -23.16 -12.49
CA ALA A 32 8.30 -24.18 -11.44
C ALA A 32 7.53 -25.49 -11.76
N ASN A 33 6.49 -25.43 -12.59
CA ASN A 33 5.83 -26.63 -13.10
C ASN A 33 6.73 -27.42 -14.09
N ASP A 34 7.48 -26.75 -14.95
CA ASP A 34 8.42 -27.40 -15.88
C ASP A 34 9.50 -28.15 -15.09
N LEU A 35 9.93 -27.60 -13.97
CA LEU A 35 10.84 -28.24 -13.00
C LEU A 35 10.17 -29.30 -12.12
N LYS A 36 8.84 -29.49 -12.21
CA LYS A 36 8.03 -30.37 -11.34
C LYS A 36 8.16 -30.02 -9.85
N ALA A 37 8.50 -28.78 -9.50
CA ALA A 37 8.79 -28.34 -8.14
C ALA A 37 7.54 -27.89 -7.35
N ALA A 38 6.44 -27.53 -8.02
CA ALA A 38 5.26 -26.94 -7.39
C ALA A 38 4.65 -27.79 -6.27
N GLY A 39 4.72 -29.12 -6.37
CA GLY A 39 4.25 -30.04 -5.31
C GLY A 39 5.08 -29.94 -4.03
N ALA A 40 6.40 -29.96 -4.15
CA ALA A 40 7.33 -29.82 -3.01
C ALA A 40 7.19 -28.44 -2.36
N MET A 41 7.12 -27.38 -3.18
CA MET A 41 6.91 -26.00 -2.71
C MET A 41 5.59 -25.88 -1.90
N ALA A 42 4.48 -26.43 -2.42
CA ALA A 42 3.20 -26.40 -1.74
C ALA A 42 3.23 -27.22 -0.43
N ALA A 43 3.93 -28.36 -0.39
CA ALA A 43 4.08 -29.17 0.82
C ALA A 43 4.85 -28.42 1.93
N LEU A 44 5.89 -27.68 1.57
CA LEU A 44 6.64 -26.83 2.52
C LEU A 44 5.78 -25.68 3.06
N LEU A 45 4.87 -25.13 2.26
CA LEU A 45 4.01 -24.00 2.61
C LEU A 45 2.65 -24.38 3.20
N LYS A 46 2.36 -25.67 3.38
CA LYS A 46 1.04 -26.15 3.84
C LYS A 46 0.58 -25.60 5.20
N ASP A 47 1.52 -25.33 6.09
CA ASP A 47 1.23 -24.72 7.39
C ASP A 47 1.35 -23.19 7.33
N ALA A 48 2.27 -22.68 6.54
CA ALA A 48 2.45 -21.24 6.31
C ALA A 48 1.24 -20.56 5.65
N ILE A 49 0.38 -21.31 4.92
CA ILE A 49 -0.83 -20.75 4.30
C ILE A 49 -1.94 -20.46 5.32
N LYS A 50 -1.85 -20.98 6.53
CA LYS A 50 -2.85 -20.78 7.58
C LYS A 50 -2.57 -19.49 8.34
N PRO A 51 -3.52 -18.53 8.38
CA PRO A 51 -3.35 -17.34 9.22
C PRO A 51 -3.20 -17.69 10.69
N ASN A 52 -2.33 -16.99 11.40
CA ASN A 52 -2.20 -17.12 12.84
C ASN A 52 -3.26 -16.24 13.52
N LEU A 53 -4.13 -16.85 14.31
CA LEU A 53 -5.07 -16.12 15.13
C LEU A 53 -4.45 -15.83 16.50
N VAL A 54 -4.38 -14.56 16.86
CA VAL A 54 -3.87 -14.08 18.15
C VAL A 54 -4.93 -13.21 18.81
N GLN A 55 -4.81 -13.01 20.12
CA GLN A 55 -5.65 -12.11 20.89
C GLN A 55 -4.85 -10.87 21.28
N THR A 56 -5.42 -9.68 21.07
CA THR A 56 -4.82 -8.44 21.55
C THR A 56 -4.99 -8.28 23.05
N LEU A 57 -4.31 -7.29 23.65
CA LEU A 57 -4.46 -6.98 25.07
C LEU A 57 -5.88 -6.58 25.46
N GLU A 58 -6.64 -6.00 24.54
CA GLU A 58 -8.04 -5.63 24.70
C GLU A 58 -9.01 -6.80 24.44
N GLY A 59 -8.50 -8.00 24.18
CA GLY A 59 -9.32 -9.17 23.91
C GLY A 59 -9.85 -9.30 22.48
N THR A 60 -9.49 -8.36 21.60
CA THR A 60 -9.91 -8.39 20.18
C THR A 60 -9.11 -9.42 19.39
N PRO A 61 -9.74 -10.27 18.56
CA PRO A 61 -9.01 -11.20 17.72
C PRO A 61 -8.24 -10.46 16.61
N ALA A 62 -7.03 -10.94 16.33
CA ALA A 62 -6.20 -10.44 15.24
C ALA A 62 -5.61 -11.59 14.42
N LEU A 63 -5.67 -11.49 13.11
CA LEU A 63 -5.14 -12.45 12.16
C LEU A 63 -3.80 -11.97 11.60
N ILE A 64 -2.72 -12.62 12.01
CA ILE A 64 -1.37 -12.31 11.55
C ILE A 64 -0.99 -13.28 10.44
N HIS A 65 -0.76 -12.77 9.24
CA HIS A 65 -0.47 -13.65 8.10
C HIS A 65 0.28 -12.92 6.97
N GLY A 66 1.47 -13.43 6.65
CA GLY A 66 2.35 -12.85 5.65
C GLY A 66 2.96 -11.53 6.13
N GLY A 67 3.84 -10.96 5.33
CA GLY A 67 4.53 -9.71 5.67
C GLY A 67 5.37 -9.20 4.50
N PRO A 68 4.84 -9.16 3.25
CA PRO A 68 5.60 -8.62 2.12
C PRO A 68 5.77 -7.12 2.30
N PHE A 69 6.98 -6.60 2.05
CA PHE A 69 7.24 -5.16 2.13
C PHE A 69 6.60 -4.40 0.97
N ALA A 70 5.91 -3.29 1.25
CA ALA A 70 5.20 -2.51 0.25
C ALA A 70 6.09 -1.76 -0.74
N ASN A 71 7.37 -1.60 -0.47
CA ASN A 71 8.31 -0.99 -1.42
C ASN A 71 8.83 -1.95 -2.50
N ILE A 72 8.63 -3.27 -2.33
CA ILE A 72 9.06 -4.30 -3.29
C ILE A 72 7.96 -5.32 -3.64
N ALA A 73 6.89 -5.38 -2.86
CA ALA A 73 5.76 -6.29 -3.05
C ALA A 73 4.44 -5.57 -2.71
N HIS A 74 3.32 -6.28 -2.65
CA HIS A 74 2.01 -5.62 -2.40
C HIS A 74 1.78 -5.15 -0.95
N GLY A 75 2.67 -5.47 0.00
CA GLY A 75 2.78 -4.82 1.31
C GLY A 75 1.57 -4.88 2.22
N CYS A 76 0.80 -5.96 2.20
CA CYS A 76 -0.40 -6.09 3.01
C CYS A 76 -0.68 -7.55 3.40
N ASN A 77 -1.53 -7.74 4.41
CA ASN A 77 -1.96 -9.03 4.90
C ASN A 77 -2.58 -9.92 3.78
N SER A 78 -2.70 -11.20 4.02
CA SER A 78 -3.20 -12.17 3.03
C SER A 78 -4.70 -12.02 2.73
N ILE A 79 -5.10 -12.47 1.56
CA ILE A 79 -6.51 -12.60 1.17
C ILE A 79 -7.25 -13.52 2.12
N MET A 80 -6.63 -14.64 2.53
CA MET A 80 -7.27 -15.61 3.45
C MET A 80 -7.56 -14.98 4.81
N ALA A 81 -6.59 -14.26 5.39
CA ALA A 81 -6.80 -13.59 6.68
C ALA A 81 -7.89 -12.51 6.60
N THR A 82 -7.87 -11.68 5.54
CA THR A 82 -8.88 -10.64 5.35
C THR A 82 -10.27 -11.20 5.15
N ARG A 83 -10.43 -12.25 4.33
CA ARG A 83 -11.73 -12.93 4.14
C ARG A 83 -12.21 -13.62 5.42
N ALA A 84 -11.30 -14.18 6.22
CA ALA A 84 -11.65 -14.76 7.51
C ALA A 84 -12.14 -13.67 8.48
N ALA A 85 -11.43 -12.55 8.58
CA ALA A 85 -11.83 -11.42 9.42
C ALA A 85 -13.22 -10.87 9.03
N LEU A 86 -13.48 -10.69 7.72
CA LEU A 86 -14.78 -10.25 7.20
C LEU A 86 -15.93 -11.22 7.47
N LYS A 87 -15.64 -12.51 7.68
CA LYS A 87 -16.67 -13.52 8.03
C LYS A 87 -16.90 -13.65 9.54
N LEU A 88 -15.94 -13.24 10.34
CA LEU A 88 -15.96 -13.47 11.79
C LEU A 88 -16.31 -12.22 12.59
N GLY A 89 -16.16 -11.03 12.00
CA GLY A 89 -16.43 -9.75 12.64
C GLY A 89 -17.37 -8.86 11.84
N ASP A 90 -18.05 -7.96 12.53
CA ASP A 90 -18.90 -6.95 11.90
C ASP A 90 -18.05 -5.90 11.16
N TYR A 91 -16.84 -5.65 11.66
CA TYR A 91 -15.82 -4.80 11.05
C TYR A 91 -14.50 -5.56 10.94
N ALA A 92 -13.86 -5.46 9.79
CA ALA A 92 -12.52 -5.99 9.56
C ALA A 92 -11.58 -4.83 9.23
N VAL A 93 -10.56 -4.61 10.08
CA VAL A 93 -9.53 -3.60 9.87
C VAL A 93 -8.26 -4.31 9.41
N THR A 94 -7.65 -3.85 8.32
CA THR A 94 -6.40 -4.39 7.81
C THR A 94 -5.42 -3.25 7.52
N GLU A 95 -4.13 -3.55 7.53
CA GLU A 95 -3.10 -2.58 7.26
C GLU A 95 -2.66 -2.60 5.80
N ALA A 96 -2.04 -1.50 5.37
CA ALA A 96 -1.28 -1.41 4.14
C ALA A 96 0.06 -0.74 4.46
N GLY A 97 1.16 -1.40 4.13
CA GLY A 97 2.49 -1.02 4.61
C GLY A 97 3.06 0.25 3.99
N PHE A 98 3.92 0.93 4.72
CA PHE A 98 4.59 2.18 4.33
C PHE A 98 3.63 3.33 4.01
N GLY A 99 4.03 4.28 3.15
CA GLY A 99 3.17 5.36 2.69
C GLY A 99 2.00 4.88 1.83
N ALA A 100 0.92 5.65 1.82
CA ALA A 100 -0.28 5.30 1.07
C ALA A 100 -0.06 5.27 -0.46
N ASP A 101 0.98 5.90 -0.95
CA ASP A 101 1.43 5.83 -2.34
C ASP A 101 2.00 4.46 -2.74
N LEU A 102 2.43 3.65 -1.76
CA LEU A 102 2.92 2.29 -1.95
C LEU A 102 1.91 1.26 -1.42
N GLY A 103 1.70 1.24 -0.11
CA GLY A 103 0.88 0.21 0.53
C GLY A 103 -0.59 0.31 0.18
N ALA A 104 -1.20 1.48 0.29
CA ALA A 104 -2.62 1.63 -0.04
C ALA A 104 -2.86 1.47 -1.54
N GLU A 105 -2.01 2.03 -2.41
CA GLU A 105 -2.11 1.82 -3.86
C GLU A 105 -2.13 0.34 -4.20
N LYS A 106 -1.16 -0.44 -3.72
CA LYS A 106 -1.07 -1.88 -4.00
C LYS A 106 -2.19 -2.70 -3.34
N PHE A 107 -2.62 -2.31 -2.15
CA PHE A 107 -3.79 -2.91 -1.52
C PHE A 107 -5.03 -2.75 -2.41
N LEU A 108 -5.27 -1.55 -2.93
CA LEU A 108 -6.45 -1.21 -3.72
C LEU A 108 -6.36 -1.74 -5.16
N ASP A 109 -5.22 -1.56 -5.83
CA ASP A 109 -5.06 -1.95 -7.23
C ASP A 109 -4.68 -3.42 -7.44
N ILE A 110 -4.06 -4.08 -6.44
CA ILE A 110 -3.67 -5.49 -6.54
C ILE A 110 -4.57 -6.36 -5.69
N LYS A 111 -4.52 -6.23 -4.35
CA LYS A 111 -5.20 -7.16 -3.44
C LYS A 111 -6.71 -7.06 -3.54
N CYS A 112 -7.29 -5.87 -3.53
CA CYS A 112 -8.73 -5.67 -3.64
C CYS A 112 -9.25 -6.22 -4.97
N ARG A 113 -8.54 -5.94 -6.05
CA ARG A 113 -8.88 -6.46 -7.39
C ARG A 113 -8.87 -7.99 -7.44
N MET A 114 -7.82 -8.64 -6.91
CA MET A 114 -7.67 -10.09 -6.94
C MET A 114 -8.61 -10.83 -6.00
N ALA A 115 -9.08 -10.19 -4.96
CA ALA A 115 -9.93 -10.78 -3.93
C ALA A 115 -11.39 -10.33 -4.01
N ASP A 116 -11.73 -9.46 -4.97
CA ASP A 116 -13.04 -8.81 -5.09
C ASP A 116 -13.46 -8.12 -3.78
N LEU A 117 -12.54 -7.32 -3.22
CA LEU A 117 -12.77 -6.57 -2.00
C LEU A 117 -13.12 -5.11 -2.34
N GLN A 118 -14.09 -4.57 -1.60
CA GLN A 118 -14.47 -3.16 -1.69
C GLN A 118 -14.36 -2.55 -0.29
N PRO A 119 -13.27 -1.81 0.00
CA PRO A 119 -13.10 -1.14 1.29
C PRO A 119 -14.22 -0.13 1.53
N SER A 120 -14.72 -0.05 2.76
CA SER A 120 -15.77 0.91 3.14
C SER A 120 -15.19 2.27 3.49
N ALA A 121 -14.02 2.30 4.14
CA ALA A 121 -13.35 3.52 4.56
C ALA A 121 -11.83 3.29 4.64
N VAL A 122 -11.07 4.40 4.65
CA VAL A 122 -9.61 4.39 4.80
C VAL A 122 -9.20 5.27 5.97
N VAL A 123 -8.29 4.79 6.80
CA VAL A 123 -7.61 5.57 7.83
C VAL A 123 -6.21 5.91 7.33
N VAL A 124 -5.93 7.19 7.12
CA VAL A 124 -4.58 7.68 6.82
C VAL A 124 -3.90 8.08 8.11
N VAL A 125 -2.84 7.36 8.49
CA VAL A 125 -2.11 7.65 9.72
C VAL A 125 -1.06 8.72 9.46
N ALA A 126 -1.09 9.80 10.23
CA ALA A 126 -0.12 10.89 10.19
C ALA A 126 0.59 11.05 11.53
N THR A 127 1.83 11.57 11.49
CA THR A 127 2.55 12.00 12.69
C THR A 127 3.13 13.39 12.48
N VAL A 128 3.09 14.24 13.49
CA VAL A 128 3.73 15.57 13.46
C VAL A 128 5.19 15.47 13.05
N ARG A 129 5.90 14.47 13.58
CA ARG A 129 7.33 14.26 13.30
C ARG A 129 7.60 13.96 11.82
N ALA A 130 6.81 13.09 11.19
CA ALA A 130 6.97 12.78 9.78
C ALA A 130 6.71 14.01 8.91
N LEU A 131 5.69 14.78 9.22
CA LEU A 131 5.37 16.00 8.47
C LEU A 131 6.45 17.08 8.65
N LYS A 132 6.95 17.30 9.86
CA LYS A 132 8.11 18.21 10.08
C LYS A 132 9.35 17.74 9.29
N HIS A 133 9.60 16.43 9.24
CA HIS A 133 10.70 15.90 8.43
C HIS A 133 10.50 16.20 6.94
N HIS A 134 9.30 16.00 6.42
CA HIS A 134 8.95 16.40 5.06
C HIS A 134 9.03 17.91 4.82
N GLY A 135 8.90 18.71 5.87
CA GLY A 135 9.12 20.17 5.87
C GLY A 135 10.59 20.59 6.01
N GLY A 136 11.52 19.62 6.03
CA GLY A 136 12.97 19.89 6.03
C GLY A 136 13.63 19.84 7.41
N VAL A 137 12.94 19.45 8.47
CA VAL A 137 13.55 19.33 9.82
C VAL A 137 14.43 18.09 9.91
N ALA A 138 15.62 18.25 10.45
CA ALA A 138 16.54 17.15 10.71
C ALA A 138 15.97 16.18 11.78
N LYS A 139 16.27 14.89 11.67
CA LYS A 139 15.73 13.86 12.59
C LYS A 139 16.00 14.15 14.07
N ALA A 140 17.12 14.77 14.39
CA ALA A 140 17.50 15.13 15.77
C ALA A 140 16.62 16.24 16.38
N ASP A 141 16.00 17.08 15.54
CA ASP A 141 15.24 18.27 15.97
C ASP A 141 13.73 18.09 15.92
N LEU A 142 13.23 16.90 15.49
CA LEU A 142 11.80 16.63 15.33
C LEU A 142 10.97 16.73 16.61
N GLY A 143 11.60 16.74 17.77
CA GLY A 143 10.92 16.92 19.07
C GLY A 143 10.64 18.38 19.45
N LYS A 144 11.15 19.36 18.69
CA LYS A 144 10.91 20.80 18.93
C LYS A 144 9.69 21.24 18.12
N GLU A 145 8.87 22.13 18.69
CA GLU A 145 7.79 22.76 17.94
C GLU A 145 8.33 23.55 16.74
N ASP A 146 7.76 23.30 15.56
CA ASP A 146 8.07 24.06 14.35
C ASP A 146 6.86 24.07 13.40
N LEU A 147 5.98 25.03 13.62
CA LEU A 147 4.76 25.19 12.80
C LEU A 147 5.08 25.53 11.35
N ALA A 148 6.15 26.30 11.11
CA ALA A 148 6.53 26.67 9.74
C ALA A 148 7.03 25.44 8.93
N ALA A 149 7.81 24.56 9.56
CA ALA A 149 8.23 23.33 8.93
C ALA A 149 7.03 22.36 8.76
N LEU A 150 6.15 22.28 9.75
CA LEU A 150 4.94 21.48 9.68
C LEU A 150 4.08 21.93 8.49
N GLU A 151 3.85 23.24 8.32
CA GLU A 151 3.12 23.80 7.18
C GLU A 151 3.74 23.41 5.84
N ARG A 152 5.08 23.46 5.72
CA ARG A 152 5.78 23.03 4.49
C ARG A 152 5.66 21.53 4.23
N GLY A 153 5.52 20.71 5.27
CA GLY A 153 5.40 19.26 5.13
C GLY A 153 3.99 18.75 4.93
N LEU A 154 2.98 19.53 5.30
CA LEU A 154 1.56 19.17 5.19
C LEU A 154 1.12 18.73 3.77
N PRO A 155 1.62 19.32 2.66
CA PRO A 155 1.27 18.86 1.33
C PRO A 155 1.54 17.36 1.08
N ASN A 156 2.47 16.75 1.81
CA ASN A 156 2.68 15.31 1.75
C ASN A 156 1.44 14.52 2.22
N LEU A 157 0.90 14.87 3.39
CA LEU A 157 -0.32 14.26 3.92
C LEU A 157 -1.53 14.54 3.02
N LEU A 158 -1.71 15.79 2.62
CA LEU A 158 -2.86 16.21 1.82
C LEU A 158 -2.91 15.46 0.48
N ARG A 159 -1.75 15.20 -0.15
CA ARG A 159 -1.67 14.39 -1.37
C ARG A 159 -2.11 12.94 -1.15
N HIS A 160 -1.74 12.31 -0.03
CA HIS A 160 -2.23 10.97 0.31
C HIS A 160 -3.75 10.97 0.50
N VAL A 161 -4.29 11.97 1.21
CA VAL A 161 -5.74 12.13 1.40
C VAL A 161 -6.46 12.32 0.07
N GLU A 162 -5.96 13.21 -0.79
CA GLU A 162 -6.51 13.41 -2.13
C GLU A 162 -6.50 12.14 -2.97
N ASN A 163 -5.43 11.36 -2.94
CA ASN A 163 -5.37 10.10 -3.68
C ASN A 163 -6.48 9.13 -3.23
N ILE A 164 -6.71 9.01 -1.92
CA ILE A 164 -7.78 8.15 -1.39
C ILE A 164 -9.16 8.66 -1.80
N THR A 165 -9.40 9.96 -1.64
CA THR A 165 -10.75 10.54 -1.84
C THR A 165 -11.10 10.79 -3.31
N THR A 166 -10.12 11.17 -4.14
CA THR A 166 -10.38 11.54 -5.54
C THR A 166 -10.03 10.43 -6.54
N VAL A 167 -8.89 9.75 -6.36
CA VAL A 167 -8.48 8.68 -7.29
C VAL A 167 -9.22 7.39 -6.98
N PHE A 168 -9.21 6.95 -5.72
CA PHE A 168 -9.88 5.71 -5.31
C PHE A 168 -11.34 5.90 -4.88
N ARG A 169 -11.80 7.14 -4.67
CA ARG A 169 -13.17 7.53 -4.29
C ARG A 169 -13.66 6.83 -3.02
N LEU A 170 -12.79 6.74 -2.03
CA LEU A 170 -13.09 6.13 -0.74
C LEU A 170 -13.28 7.20 0.34
N PRO A 171 -14.23 7.00 1.27
CA PRO A 171 -14.29 7.79 2.50
C PRO A 171 -12.99 7.68 3.28
N CYS A 172 -12.53 8.79 3.86
CA CYS A 172 -11.25 8.87 4.53
C CYS A 172 -11.33 9.64 5.85
N VAL A 173 -10.60 9.18 6.85
CA VAL A 173 -10.28 9.91 8.08
C VAL A 173 -8.76 9.95 8.27
N VAL A 174 -8.25 11.07 8.74
CA VAL A 174 -6.84 11.19 9.15
C VAL A 174 -6.73 10.88 10.64
N ALA A 175 -5.92 9.88 10.99
CA ALA A 175 -5.57 9.59 12.37
C ALA A 175 -4.22 10.22 12.69
N ILE A 176 -4.20 11.22 13.57
CA ILE A 176 -2.93 11.77 14.09
C ILE A 176 -2.46 10.87 15.21
N ASN A 177 -1.41 10.09 14.97
CA ASN A 177 -0.76 9.29 16.00
C ASN A 177 0.12 10.22 16.85
N ARG A 178 -0.42 10.61 18.01
CA ARG A 178 0.17 11.60 18.91
C ARG A 178 1.38 11.06 19.64
N PHE A 179 2.46 11.82 19.65
CA PHE A 179 3.65 11.59 20.46
C PHE A 179 3.70 12.59 21.64
N PRO A 180 4.41 12.24 22.74
CA PRO A 180 4.43 13.09 23.95
C PRO A 180 4.94 14.51 23.77
N LEU A 181 5.74 14.77 22.74
CA LEU A 181 6.31 16.09 22.45
C LEU A 181 5.52 16.90 21.41
N ASP A 182 4.46 16.34 20.85
CA ASP A 182 3.60 17.05 19.89
C ASP A 182 2.79 18.11 20.63
N THR A 183 2.81 19.35 20.14
CA THR A 183 2.10 20.47 20.77
C THR A 183 0.67 20.59 20.25
N GLU A 184 -0.21 21.21 21.06
CA GLU A 184 -1.60 21.45 20.65
C GLU A 184 -1.68 22.34 19.40
N ALA A 185 -0.74 23.26 19.22
CA ALA A 185 -0.68 24.11 18.03
C ALA A 185 -0.35 23.31 16.76
N GLU A 186 0.58 22.35 16.87
CA GLU A 186 0.92 21.44 15.75
C GLU A 186 -0.26 20.52 15.40
N LEU A 187 -0.94 19.97 16.40
CA LEU A 187 -2.11 19.13 16.19
C LEU A 187 -3.26 19.90 15.54
N ALA A 188 -3.52 21.12 16.03
CA ALA A 188 -4.56 22.00 15.49
C ALA A 188 -4.28 22.36 14.00
N LEU A 189 -3.04 22.69 13.67
CA LEU A 189 -2.64 23.02 12.31
C LEU A 189 -2.95 21.87 11.32
N ILE A 190 -2.61 20.63 11.68
CA ILE A 190 -2.93 19.47 10.84
C ILE A 190 -4.44 19.31 10.68
N ALA A 191 -5.18 19.42 11.80
CA ALA A 191 -6.63 19.27 11.79
C ALA A 191 -7.31 20.32 10.91
N ASP A 192 -6.87 21.58 10.98
CA ASP A 192 -7.43 22.67 10.17
C ASP A 192 -7.18 22.45 8.68
N ARG A 193 -5.97 22.06 8.28
CA ARG A 193 -5.65 21.79 6.87
C ARG A 193 -6.41 20.58 6.31
N CYS A 194 -6.61 19.52 7.08
CA CYS A 194 -7.43 18.39 6.65
C CYS A 194 -8.92 18.79 6.52
N ARG A 195 -9.42 19.64 7.44
CA ARG A 195 -10.79 20.14 7.39
C ARG A 195 -11.06 20.99 6.14
N GLU A 196 -10.09 21.76 5.67
CA GLU A 196 -10.19 22.51 4.40
C GLU A 196 -10.42 21.58 3.20
N LEU A 197 -9.94 20.34 3.23
CA LEU A 197 -10.23 19.30 2.24
C LEU A 197 -11.54 18.52 2.52
N GLY A 198 -12.29 18.89 3.55
CA GLY A 198 -13.51 18.19 3.96
C GLY A 198 -13.26 16.83 4.60
N VAL A 199 -12.05 16.56 5.09
CA VAL A 199 -11.67 15.29 5.73
C VAL A 199 -11.58 15.47 7.24
N HIS A 200 -12.22 14.56 7.97
CA HIS A 200 -12.19 14.53 9.41
C HIS A 200 -10.83 14.07 9.94
N VAL A 201 -10.47 14.58 11.10
CA VAL A 201 -9.26 14.19 11.83
C VAL A 201 -9.65 13.65 13.19
N ALA A 202 -9.08 12.51 13.57
CA ALA A 202 -9.19 11.95 14.90
C ALA A 202 -7.80 11.83 15.52
N LEU A 203 -7.68 12.21 16.80
CA LEU A 203 -6.46 12.01 17.55
C LEU A 203 -6.37 10.55 18.00
N SER A 204 -5.24 9.91 17.78
CA SER A 204 -4.96 8.55 18.25
C SER A 204 -3.92 8.62 19.38
N GLU A 205 -4.35 8.22 20.55
CA GLU A 205 -3.51 8.12 21.76
C GLU A 205 -3.44 6.67 22.28
N VAL A 206 -3.59 5.70 21.39
CA VAL A 206 -3.63 4.27 21.74
C VAL A 206 -2.36 3.79 22.44
N TRP A 207 -1.20 4.40 22.14
CA TRP A 207 0.05 4.10 22.82
C TRP A 207 0.00 4.42 24.32
N ALA A 208 -0.61 5.54 24.68
CA ALA A 208 -0.66 6.01 26.07
C ALA A 208 -1.89 5.50 26.84
N LYS A 209 -3.01 5.26 26.15
CA LYS A 209 -4.33 5.03 26.76
C LYS A 209 -4.99 3.71 26.36
N GLY A 210 -4.26 2.85 25.60
CA GLY A 210 -4.85 1.62 25.08
C GLY A 210 -6.05 1.89 24.17
N GLY A 211 -7.03 0.99 24.15
CA GLY A 211 -8.21 1.08 23.28
C GLY A 211 -9.02 2.36 23.47
N GLU A 212 -9.09 2.89 24.70
CA GLU A 212 -9.80 4.15 24.98
C GLU A 212 -9.18 5.33 24.20
N GLY A 213 -7.86 5.33 24.00
CA GLY A 213 -7.17 6.35 23.19
C GLY A 213 -7.49 6.32 21.69
N GLY A 214 -8.19 5.28 21.22
CA GLY A 214 -8.64 5.13 19.84
C GLY A 214 -10.15 5.27 19.63
N ARG A 215 -10.93 5.51 20.69
CA ARG A 215 -12.40 5.49 20.63
C ARG A 215 -12.97 6.47 19.60
N ALA A 216 -12.55 7.74 19.65
CA ALA A 216 -13.02 8.76 18.71
C ALA A 216 -12.70 8.40 17.24
N LEU A 217 -11.53 7.81 16.99
CA LEU A 217 -11.18 7.30 15.68
C LEU A 217 -12.09 6.15 15.25
N ALA A 218 -12.38 5.21 16.16
CA ALA A 218 -13.25 4.07 15.87
C ALA A 218 -14.69 4.51 15.55
N GLU A 219 -15.25 5.46 16.32
CA GLU A 219 -16.57 6.03 16.07
C GLU A 219 -16.65 6.71 14.69
N GLU A 220 -15.61 7.44 14.31
CA GLU A 220 -15.53 8.07 13.00
C GLU A 220 -15.41 7.04 11.86
N VAL A 221 -14.62 5.98 12.05
CA VAL A 221 -14.51 4.90 11.07
C VAL A 221 -15.86 4.20 10.87
N VAL A 222 -16.60 3.88 11.93
CA VAL A 222 -17.95 3.32 11.86
C VAL A 222 -18.87 4.24 11.06
N ARG A 223 -18.89 5.53 11.38
CA ARG A 223 -19.68 6.54 10.65
C ARG A 223 -19.35 6.57 9.16
N LEU A 224 -18.06 6.48 8.81
CA LEU A 224 -17.63 6.47 7.41
C LEU A 224 -18.01 5.17 6.68
N CYS A 225 -17.98 4.03 7.38
CA CYS A 225 -18.37 2.75 6.80
C CYS A 225 -19.87 2.68 6.42
N GLU A 226 -20.70 3.51 7.04
CA GLU A 226 -22.14 3.63 6.72
C GLU A 226 -22.40 4.52 5.50
N GLN A 227 -21.41 5.25 5.02
CA GLN A 227 -21.55 6.11 3.85
C GLN A 227 -21.42 5.30 2.55
N PRO A 228 -22.20 5.65 1.52
CA PRO A 228 -21.99 5.08 0.20
C PRO A 228 -20.62 5.49 -0.33
N ASN A 229 -19.92 4.55 -0.94
CA ASN A 229 -18.68 4.85 -1.64
C ASN A 229 -18.77 4.44 -3.11
N GLN A 230 -17.83 4.94 -3.91
CA GLN A 230 -17.74 4.69 -5.34
C GLN A 230 -16.34 4.15 -5.67
N PHE A 231 -15.86 3.22 -4.83
CA PHE A 231 -14.51 2.66 -4.98
C PHE A 231 -14.20 2.30 -6.43
N GLN A 232 -13.05 2.73 -6.88
CA GLN A 232 -12.50 2.39 -8.19
C GLN A 232 -10.99 2.19 -8.09
N GLN A 233 -10.44 1.42 -9.01
CA GLN A 233 -8.99 1.26 -9.16
C GLN A 233 -8.40 2.44 -9.96
N ALA A 234 -7.09 2.67 -9.80
CA ALA A 234 -6.39 3.74 -10.48
C ALA A 234 -6.28 3.52 -12.00
N TYR A 235 -6.29 2.27 -12.45
CA TYR A 235 -6.17 1.89 -13.87
C TYR A 235 -6.91 0.59 -14.20
N PRO A 236 -7.37 0.39 -15.45
CA PRO A 236 -7.91 -0.88 -15.93
C PRO A 236 -6.79 -1.87 -16.27
N LEU A 237 -7.09 -3.18 -16.33
CA LEU A 237 -6.09 -4.21 -16.64
C LEU A 237 -5.85 -4.43 -18.15
N ASP A 238 -6.77 -4.02 -18.99
CA ASP A 238 -6.75 -4.19 -20.45
C ASP A 238 -5.92 -3.12 -21.19
N CYS A 239 -5.31 -2.18 -20.47
CA CYS A 239 -4.34 -1.27 -21.03
C CYS A 239 -2.90 -1.82 -20.97
N SER A 240 -1.98 -1.21 -21.71
CA SER A 240 -0.57 -1.63 -21.77
C SER A 240 0.14 -1.47 -20.42
N ILE A 241 1.25 -2.18 -20.23
CA ILE A 241 2.12 -2.04 -19.06
C ILE A 241 2.54 -0.58 -18.88
N GLU A 242 2.94 0.10 -19.95
CA GLU A 242 3.37 1.51 -19.89
C GLU A 242 2.22 2.45 -19.46
N GLU A 243 1.00 2.23 -19.94
CA GLU A 243 -0.17 3.01 -19.52
C GLU A 243 -0.52 2.79 -18.04
N LYS A 244 -0.36 1.57 -17.52
CA LYS A 244 -0.54 1.29 -16.08
C LYS A 244 0.50 2.01 -15.24
N LEU A 245 1.77 1.94 -15.64
CA LEU A 245 2.87 2.67 -14.99
C LEU A 245 2.61 4.17 -15.00
N ARG A 246 2.21 4.73 -16.16
CA ARG A 246 1.88 6.14 -16.30
C ARG A 246 0.71 6.53 -15.40
N ALA A 247 -0.32 5.69 -15.28
CA ALA A 247 -1.46 5.94 -14.40
C ALA A 247 -1.03 6.00 -12.92
N ILE A 248 -0.17 5.08 -12.46
CA ILE A 248 0.37 5.12 -11.09
C ILE A 248 1.17 6.41 -10.88
N VAL A 249 2.11 6.71 -11.77
CA VAL A 249 2.99 7.87 -11.64
C VAL A 249 2.21 9.19 -11.67
N THR A 250 1.28 9.33 -12.59
CA THR A 250 0.58 10.61 -12.75
C THR A 250 -0.56 10.80 -11.76
N LYS A 251 -1.33 9.74 -11.44
CA LYS A 251 -2.49 9.84 -10.54
C LYS A 251 -2.12 9.73 -9.07
N ILE A 252 -1.17 8.86 -8.72
CA ILE A 252 -0.82 8.56 -7.32
C ILE A 252 0.40 9.36 -6.86
N TYR A 253 1.49 9.30 -7.63
CA TYR A 253 2.71 10.03 -7.26
C TYR A 253 2.68 11.49 -7.63
N ARG A 254 1.80 11.89 -8.58
CA ARG A 254 1.70 13.24 -9.16
C ARG A 254 2.98 13.65 -9.90
N GLY A 255 3.73 12.67 -10.39
CA GLY A 255 4.81 12.91 -11.34
C GLY A 255 4.27 13.33 -12.70
N LYS A 256 5.10 14.01 -13.48
CA LYS A 256 4.77 14.48 -14.83
C LYS A 256 4.62 13.33 -15.82
N ASP A 257 5.53 12.36 -15.77
CA ASP A 257 5.53 11.22 -16.69
C ASP A 257 6.39 10.07 -16.16
N VAL A 258 6.36 8.95 -16.86
CA VAL A 258 7.21 7.78 -16.66
C VAL A 258 8.06 7.54 -17.90
N VAL A 259 9.32 7.22 -17.70
CA VAL A 259 10.26 6.85 -18.77
C VAL A 259 10.79 5.44 -18.50
N LEU A 260 10.67 4.57 -19.48
CA LEU A 260 11.24 3.24 -19.44
C LEU A 260 12.62 3.25 -20.11
N THR A 261 13.62 2.69 -19.43
CA THR A 261 14.91 2.45 -20.08
C THR A 261 14.75 1.49 -21.27
N PRO A 262 15.69 1.43 -22.22
CA PRO A 262 15.62 0.48 -23.34
C PRO A 262 15.44 -0.98 -22.88
N ASN A 263 16.07 -1.35 -21.75
CA ASN A 263 15.89 -2.67 -21.14
C ASN A 263 14.46 -2.89 -20.65
N ALA A 264 13.91 -1.96 -19.87
CA ALA A 264 12.55 -2.03 -19.37
C ALA A 264 11.51 -2.07 -20.51
N GLN A 265 11.72 -1.31 -21.60
CA GLN A 265 10.87 -1.36 -22.78
C GLN A 265 10.91 -2.74 -23.46
N LYS A 266 12.10 -3.34 -23.59
CA LYS A 266 12.25 -4.70 -24.13
C LYS A 266 11.52 -5.71 -23.26
N GLN A 267 11.71 -5.65 -21.94
CA GLN A 267 11.06 -6.54 -20.97
C GLN A 267 9.54 -6.39 -20.98
N ALA A 268 9.01 -5.16 -20.99
CA ALA A 268 7.57 -4.91 -21.06
C ALA A 268 6.93 -5.51 -22.32
N ARG A 269 7.61 -5.43 -23.47
CA ARG A 269 7.16 -6.11 -24.72
C ARG A 269 7.16 -7.61 -24.56
N GLN A 270 8.26 -8.20 -24.08
CA GLN A 270 8.39 -9.65 -23.86
C GLN A 270 7.30 -10.17 -22.91
N LEU A 271 7.06 -9.49 -21.78
CA LEU A 271 6.00 -9.86 -20.82
C LEU A 271 4.61 -9.80 -21.47
N THR A 272 4.36 -8.81 -22.32
CA THR A 272 3.09 -8.69 -23.04
C THR A 272 2.91 -9.84 -24.02
N GLU A 273 3.94 -10.18 -24.82
CA GLU A 273 3.93 -11.29 -25.77
C GLU A 273 3.77 -12.66 -25.08
N GLN A 274 4.29 -12.80 -23.88
CA GLN A 274 4.15 -13.98 -23.02
C GLN A 274 2.81 -14.08 -22.30
N GLY A 275 1.90 -13.11 -22.48
CA GLY A 275 0.56 -13.11 -21.91
C GLY A 275 0.45 -12.50 -20.50
N PHE A 276 1.50 -11.84 -19.99
CA PHE A 276 1.50 -11.19 -18.67
C PHE A 276 1.01 -9.74 -18.70
N GLY A 277 0.77 -9.17 -19.89
CA GLY A 277 0.32 -7.79 -20.04
C GLY A 277 -0.97 -7.43 -19.30
N GLY A 278 -1.84 -8.40 -19.00
CA GLY A 278 -3.08 -8.23 -18.26
C GLY A 278 -2.93 -8.19 -16.72
N TYR A 279 -1.72 -8.31 -16.17
CA TYR A 279 -1.53 -8.28 -14.72
C TYR A 279 -1.45 -6.85 -14.16
N PRO A 280 -1.81 -6.64 -12.86
CA PRO A 280 -1.57 -5.37 -12.20
C PRO A 280 -0.08 -5.12 -12.01
N ILE A 281 0.29 -3.85 -11.90
CA ILE A 281 1.68 -3.43 -11.64
C ILE A 281 1.95 -3.41 -10.13
N CYS A 282 3.09 -3.96 -9.74
CA CYS A 282 3.64 -3.83 -8.40
C CYS A 282 4.90 -2.97 -8.45
N MET A 283 4.76 -1.67 -8.23
CA MET A 283 5.87 -0.73 -8.33
C MET A 283 6.86 -0.90 -7.17
N ALA A 284 8.12 -1.18 -7.49
CA ALA A 284 9.21 -1.18 -6.50
C ALA A 284 9.96 0.16 -6.56
N LYS A 285 9.92 0.91 -5.46
CA LYS A 285 10.62 2.20 -5.32
C LYS A 285 10.94 2.51 -3.85
N THR A 286 11.65 3.61 -3.63
CA THR A 286 11.87 4.14 -2.27
C THR A 286 10.55 4.45 -1.55
N GLN A 287 10.50 4.17 -0.25
CA GLN A 287 9.36 4.49 0.61
C GLN A 287 9.41 5.91 1.20
N TYR A 288 10.45 6.69 0.91
CA TYR A 288 10.68 7.99 1.55
C TYR A 288 10.21 9.19 0.73
N SER A 289 9.70 8.98 -0.47
CA SER A 289 9.23 10.04 -1.37
C SER A 289 8.15 9.52 -2.30
N PHE A 290 7.30 10.39 -2.81
CA PHE A 290 6.43 10.09 -3.97
C PHE A 290 7.25 9.79 -5.24
N SER A 291 8.43 10.41 -5.37
CA SER A 291 9.36 10.16 -6.48
C SER A 291 10.18 8.88 -6.27
N ASP A 292 10.89 8.45 -7.29
CA ASP A 292 11.98 7.45 -7.23
C ASP A 292 13.27 8.01 -6.61
N ASN A 293 13.34 9.33 -6.37
CA ASN A 293 14.43 10.00 -5.65
C ASN A 293 14.03 10.29 -4.20
N GLN A 294 14.62 9.56 -3.25
CA GLN A 294 14.33 9.70 -1.81
C GLN A 294 14.67 11.08 -1.21
N ALA A 295 15.46 11.90 -1.89
CA ALA A 295 15.81 13.24 -1.43
C ALA A 295 14.71 14.28 -1.69
N LEU A 296 13.74 13.97 -2.54
CA LEU A 296 12.59 14.83 -2.83
C LEU A 296 11.52 14.65 -1.74
N LEU A 297 11.60 15.47 -0.71
CA LEU A 297 10.66 15.46 0.42
C LEU A 297 9.36 16.22 0.10
N GLY A 298 8.38 16.12 1.01
CA GLY A 298 7.11 16.82 0.89
C GLY A 298 6.21 16.22 -0.19
N ALA A 299 5.71 17.07 -1.06
CA ALA A 299 4.89 16.72 -2.21
C ALA A 299 5.56 17.21 -3.50
N PRO A 300 6.60 16.52 -4.00
CA PRO A 300 7.31 16.94 -5.20
C PRO A 300 6.38 16.96 -6.43
N GLU A 301 6.66 17.85 -7.35
CA GLU A 301 5.95 18.03 -8.62
C GLU A 301 6.94 18.01 -9.79
N ASP A 302 6.43 17.90 -11.01
CA ASP A 302 7.19 17.96 -12.26
C ASP A 302 8.34 16.95 -12.41
N PHE A 303 8.40 15.91 -11.56
CA PHE A 303 9.40 14.86 -11.69
C PHE A 303 8.94 13.77 -12.66
N THR A 304 9.92 13.09 -13.24
CA THR A 304 9.70 11.89 -14.08
C THR A 304 10.26 10.69 -13.36
N VAL A 305 9.48 9.60 -13.29
CA VAL A 305 9.93 8.33 -12.73
C VAL A 305 10.62 7.52 -13.83
N THR A 306 11.81 7.00 -13.53
CA THR A 306 12.56 6.15 -14.46
C THR A 306 12.41 4.68 -14.07
N VAL A 307 11.73 3.90 -14.90
CA VAL A 307 11.62 2.45 -14.76
C VAL A 307 12.85 1.81 -15.43
N ARG A 308 13.63 1.07 -14.64
CA ARG A 308 14.90 0.47 -15.07
C ARG A 308 14.76 -0.96 -15.54
N SER A 309 13.83 -1.70 -14.93
CA SER A 309 13.50 -3.08 -15.28
C SER A 309 12.03 -3.37 -15.00
N GLU A 310 11.47 -4.33 -15.73
CA GLU A 310 10.17 -4.94 -15.49
C GLU A 310 10.39 -6.43 -15.24
N GLU A 311 9.81 -6.93 -14.16
CA GLU A 311 9.85 -8.35 -13.83
C GLU A 311 8.47 -8.80 -13.35
N HIS A 312 8.04 -10.00 -13.72
CA HIS A 312 6.75 -10.54 -13.28
C HIS A 312 6.87 -11.32 -11.95
N THR A 313 8.08 -11.42 -11.40
CA THR A 313 8.37 -11.95 -10.07
C THR A 313 9.23 -10.97 -9.30
N SER A 314 8.64 -10.17 -8.42
CA SER A 314 9.35 -9.23 -7.55
C SER A 314 10.14 -9.92 -6.42
N GLU A 315 10.08 -11.24 -6.28
CA GLU A 315 10.60 -11.99 -5.13
C GLU A 315 12.05 -12.47 -5.28
N LEU A 316 12.68 -12.26 -6.43
CA LEU A 316 14.04 -12.75 -6.70
C LEU A 316 15.13 -11.68 -6.54
N GLN A 317 14.79 -10.48 -6.04
CA GLN A 317 15.77 -9.42 -5.75
C GLN A 317 15.86 -9.17 -4.25
N SER A 318 16.38 -10.12 -3.51
CA SER A 318 16.91 -9.91 -2.16
C SER A 318 18.41 -10.09 -2.16
#